data_59c8e28e80f16597c44b87fc290e6ada
#
_entry.id   59c8e28e80f16597c44b87fc290e6ada
#
_cell.length_a   1.000
_cell.length_b   1.000
_cell.length_c   1.000
_cell.angle_alpha   90.00
_cell.angle_beta   90.00
_cell.angle_gamma   90.00
#
_symmetry.space_group_name_H-M   'P 1'
#
loop_
_entity.id
_entity.type
_entity.pdbx_description
1 polymer ?
#
loop_
_entity_poly.entity_id
_entity_poly.type
_entity_poly.pdbx_seq_one_letter_code
_entity_poly.pdbx_strand_id
1 'polypeptide(L)'
;MNALPKTLDESPFLLACRRQQVPYTPVWFMRQAGRSLPEYRRARGGMPMLKACSRPDVITEITLQPMRRYPVDAAILFSDIVVPLRAVGLDIDIKPGVGPVIGEPIRGERDLQRLRPLEPGDVGFITEAVTALVAELGPKPLIGFAGGPFTLASYLVEGGPSKSHDLTKSLMYGDPALWNALLGRLADITISFLRVQVAAGASAIQLFDSWAGAVSPEDYRAGVLPHSRRILDALADTGVPRIHFGVATGELLGMMGEAGADVVGVDWRVPLDEAVRRVEPGKALQGNLDPAILLAPWDEIERRAKDVIGRGRTAEGHIFNLGHGVLPATNPDVLARLTDLVHEASAREPADS
;
A
#
# COMPACT_ATOMS: atom_id res chain seq x y z
N MET A 1 5.09 20.56 21.18
CA MET A 1 5.71 19.22 20.97
C MET A 1 4.70 18.20 21.45
N ASN A 2 4.05 17.48 20.53
CA ASN A 2 3.16 16.39 20.89
C ASN A 2 3.97 15.26 21.53
N ALA A 3 3.49 14.73 22.67
CA ALA A 3 4.15 13.61 23.33
C ALA A 3 4.15 12.40 22.39
N LEU A 4 5.29 11.72 22.27
CA LEU A 4 5.38 10.47 21.53
C LEU A 4 4.43 9.42 22.16
N PRO A 5 3.75 8.56 21.35
CA PRO A 5 2.94 7.48 21.88
C PRO A 5 3.79 6.59 22.80
N LYS A 6 3.23 6.19 23.93
CA LYS A 6 3.94 5.33 24.90
C LYS A 6 3.92 3.87 24.48
N THR A 7 2.88 3.47 23.77
CA THR A 7 2.70 2.10 23.27
C THR A 7 2.32 2.12 21.78
N LEU A 8 2.49 0.99 21.12
CA LEU A 8 2.11 0.83 19.71
C LEU A 8 0.60 1.11 19.50
N ASP A 9 -0.25 0.62 20.37
CA ASP A 9 -1.72 0.78 20.27
C ASP A 9 -2.18 2.23 20.43
N GLU A 10 -1.39 3.08 21.09
CA GLU A 10 -1.66 4.51 21.23
C GLU A 10 -1.15 5.33 20.02
N SER A 11 -0.58 4.68 19.00
CA SER A 11 -0.08 5.42 17.84
C SER A 11 -1.22 6.10 17.09
N PRO A 12 -1.08 7.38 16.71
CA PRO A 12 -2.12 8.10 15.97
C PRO A 12 -2.56 7.38 14.69
N PHE A 13 -1.63 6.69 14.02
CA PHE A 13 -1.93 5.92 12.82
C PHE A 13 -2.90 4.76 13.11
N LEU A 14 -2.65 3.94 14.12
CA LEU A 14 -3.53 2.80 14.45
C LEU A 14 -4.88 3.28 15.01
N LEU A 15 -4.87 4.34 15.82
CA LEU A 15 -6.11 4.97 16.30
C LEU A 15 -6.98 5.46 15.14
N ALA A 16 -6.39 6.16 14.16
CA ALA A 16 -7.11 6.62 12.97
C ALA A 16 -7.64 5.43 12.13
N CYS A 17 -6.86 4.38 11.94
CA CYS A 17 -7.33 3.16 11.26
C CYS A 17 -8.55 2.55 11.95
N ARG A 18 -8.61 2.60 13.28
CA ARG A 18 -9.70 2.10 14.13
C ARG A 18 -10.82 3.11 14.33
N ARG A 19 -10.74 4.28 13.68
CA ARG A 19 -11.72 5.39 13.80
C ARG A 19 -11.85 5.92 15.24
N GLN A 20 -10.77 5.84 15.97
CA GLN A 20 -10.66 6.39 17.33
C GLN A 20 -10.16 7.83 17.27
N GLN A 21 -10.38 8.57 18.35
CA GLN A 21 -9.92 9.96 18.44
C GLN A 21 -8.39 10.01 18.38
N VAL A 22 -7.87 10.93 17.58
CA VAL A 22 -6.45 11.18 17.41
C VAL A 22 -6.08 12.61 17.82
N PRO A 23 -4.88 12.86 18.34
CA PRO A 23 -4.43 14.21 18.68
C PRO A 23 -4.22 15.08 17.44
N TYR A 24 -3.89 14.48 16.31
CA TYR A 24 -3.70 15.11 15.00
C TYR A 24 -3.88 14.04 13.91
N THR A 25 -4.07 14.45 12.66
CA THR A 25 -4.16 13.53 11.52
C THR A 25 -2.80 12.88 11.26
N PRO A 26 -2.67 11.55 11.41
CA PRO A 26 -1.40 10.87 11.18
C PRO A 26 -1.00 10.87 9.71
N VAL A 27 0.32 10.87 9.46
CA VAL A 27 0.92 10.97 8.13
C VAL A 27 1.89 9.83 7.87
N TRP A 28 1.79 9.24 6.71
CA TRP A 28 2.85 8.48 6.06
C TRP A 28 2.75 8.64 4.55
N PHE A 29 3.78 8.28 3.80
CA PHE A 29 3.75 8.45 2.35
C PHE A 29 4.06 7.15 1.62
N MET A 30 3.21 6.76 0.67
CA MET A 30 3.53 5.67 -0.24
C MET A 30 4.86 5.95 -0.97
N ARG A 31 5.77 4.97 -0.96
CA ARG A 31 7.14 5.09 -1.48
C ARG A 31 8.00 6.14 -0.74
N GLN A 32 7.70 6.43 0.53
CA GLN A 32 8.56 7.29 1.37
C GLN A 32 10.01 6.77 1.44
N ALA A 33 10.20 5.46 1.50
CA ALA A 33 11.49 4.80 1.32
C ALA A 33 11.72 4.57 -0.18
N GLY A 34 12.40 5.49 -0.87
CA GLY A 34 12.47 5.38 -2.31
C GLY A 34 13.46 6.33 -2.99
N ARG A 35 13.35 6.42 -4.30
CA ARG A 35 14.31 7.09 -5.20
C ARG A 35 14.49 8.60 -4.95
N SER A 36 13.59 9.26 -4.27
CA SER A 36 13.75 10.67 -3.85
C SER A 36 14.86 10.84 -2.81
N LEU A 37 15.13 9.80 -1.99
CA LEU A 37 16.14 9.85 -0.93
C LEU A 37 17.55 9.58 -1.46
N PRO A 38 18.54 10.49 -1.20
CA PRO A 38 19.94 10.22 -1.50
C PRO A 38 20.50 9.00 -0.79
N GLU A 39 20.12 8.78 0.48
CA GLU A 39 20.51 7.63 1.31
C GLU A 39 19.99 6.31 0.72
N TYR A 40 18.79 6.27 0.15
CA TYR A 40 18.28 5.11 -0.56
C TYR A 40 19.20 4.74 -1.74
N ARG A 41 19.61 5.73 -2.54
CA ARG A 41 20.49 5.48 -3.68
C ARG A 41 21.85 4.93 -3.23
N ARG A 42 22.39 5.42 -2.10
CA ARG A 42 23.63 4.91 -1.52
C ARG A 42 23.47 3.47 -0.98
N ALA A 43 22.45 3.22 -0.16
CA ALA A 43 22.20 1.91 0.43
C ALA A 43 21.97 0.83 -0.64
N ARG A 44 21.27 1.18 -1.72
CA ARG A 44 21.01 0.25 -2.81
C ARG A 44 22.26 0.02 -3.69
N GLY A 45 23.14 1.01 -3.87
CA GLY A 45 24.45 0.86 -4.51
C GLY A 45 24.43 0.21 -5.90
N GLY A 46 23.36 0.42 -6.72
CA GLY A 46 23.21 -0.23 -8.03
C GLY A 46 22.70 -1.68 -7.97
N MET A 47 22.44 -2.24 -6.79
CA MET A 47 21.89 -3.59 -6.62
C MET A 47 20.54 -3.74 -7.36
N PRO A 48 20.28 -4.82 -8.08
CA PRO A 48 18.96 -5.11 -8.68
C PRO A 48 17.86 -5.09 -7.62
N MET A 49 16.66 -4.59 -7.99
CA MET A 49 15.58 -4.34 -7.03
C MET A 49 15.19 -5.59 -6.26
N LEU A 50 14.95 -6.71 -6.94
CA LEU A 50 14.55 -7.96 -6.29
C LEU A 50 15.66 -8.54 -5.40
N LYS A 51 16.92 -8.32 -5.74
CA LYS A 51 18.04 -8.67 -4.86
C LYS A 51 18.06 -7.81 -3.59
N ALA A 52 17.76 -6.51 -3.70
CA ALA A 52 17.63 -5.64 -2.53
C ALA A 52 16.46 -6.08 -1.65
N CYS A 53 15.31 -6.44 -2.24
CA CYS A 53 14.12 -6.93 -1.54
C CYS A 53 14.29 -8.34 -0.93
N SER A 54 15.39 -9.04 -1.18
CA SER A 54 15.69 -10.35 -0.57
C SER A 54 16.81 -10.28 0.48
N ARG A 55 17.27 -9.07 0.84
CA ARG A 55 18.32 -8.86 1.84
C ARG A 55 17.76 -8.16 3.07
N PRO A 56 17.65 -8.86 4.22
CA PRO A 56 17.07 -8.30 5.45
C PRO A 56 17.74 -7.01 5.91
N ASP A 57 19.07 -6.95 5.85
CA ASP A 57 19.86 -5.77 6.22
C ASP A 57 19.53 -4.54 5.34
N VAL A 58 19.38 -4.75 4.03
CA VAL A 58 19.06 -3.69 3.07
C VAL A 58 17.60 -3.25 3.23
N ILE A 59 16.67 -4.21 3.40
CA ILE A 59 15.25 -3.92 3.65
C ILE A 59 15.10 -3.07 4.90
N THR A 60 15.74 -3.47 6.00
CA THR A 60 15.71 -2.78 7.29
C THR A 60 16.26 -1.37 7.17
N GLU A 61 17.46 -1.21 6.63
CA GLU A 61 18.08 0.11 6.46
C GLU A 61 17.20 1.05 5.62
N ILE A 62 16.74 0.60 4.44
CA ILE A 62 15.93 1.44 3.56
C ILE A 62 14.58 1.80 4.18
N THR A 63 13.94 0.87 4.89
CA THR A 63 12.67 1.14 5.58
C THR A 63 12.81 2.20 6.68
N LEU A 64 13.94 2.23 7.39
CA LEU A 64 14.19 3.18 8.48
C LEU A 64 14.62 4.57 8.02
N GLN A 65 15.15 4.72 6.81
CA GLN A 65 15.62 6.01 6.30
C GLN A 65 14.58 7.15 6.40
N PRO A 66 13.34 6.98 5.91
CA PRO A 66 12.31 8.01 6.06
C PRO A 66 11.93 8.25 7.53
N MET A 67 11.97 7.21 8.38
CA MET A 67 11.65 7.34 9.81
C MET A 67 12.65 8.21 10.58
N ARG A 68 13.90 8.24 10.11
CA ARG A 68 14.94 9.11 10.65
C ARG A 68 14.89 10.53 10.10
N ARG A 69 14.32 10.71 8.91
CA ARG A 69 14.32 11.97 8.18
C ARG A 69 13.02 12.78 8.34
N TYR A 70 11.89 12.09 8.42
CA TYR A 70 10.56 12.69 8.48
C TYR A 70 9.88 12.37 9.81
N PRO A 71 9.08 13.29 10.37
CA PRO A 71 8.29 12.99 11.57
C PRO A 71 7.02 12.16 11.27
N VAL A 72 7.09 11.24 10.32
CA VAL A 72 5.95 10.38 9.91
C VAL A 72 5.54 9.41 11.02
N ASP A 73 4.26 9.01 11.00
CA ASP A 73 3.60 8.22 12.04
C ASP A 73 3.63 6.72 11.80
N ALA A 74 3.98 6.28 10.59
CA ALA A 74 4.12 4.87 10.26
C ALA A 74 5.26 4.61 9.26
N ALA A 75 5.94 3.48 9.42
CA ALA A 75 6.85 2.93 8.43
C ALA A 75 6.06 2.03 7.47
N ILE A 76 6.52 1.93 6.22
CA ILE A 76 6.08 0.89 5.30
C ILE A 76 7.28 0.04 4.89
N LEU A 77 7.11 -1.27 4.92
CA LEU A 77 8.15 -2.24 4.55
C LEU A 77 8.70 -1.93 3.15
N PHE A 78 10.02 -1.86 3.01
CA PHE A 78 10.65 -1.80 1.70
C PHE A 78 10.61 -3.16 1.04
N SER A 79 9.80 -3.30 0.00
CA SER A 79 9.63 -4.54 -0.78
C SER A 79 9.04 -4.18 -2.15
N ASP A 80 8.63 -5.19 -2.91
CA ASP A 80 7.86 -5.05 -4.15
C ASP A 80 6.72 -6.04 -4.18
N ILE A 81 5.61 -5.69 -4.84
CA ILE A 81 4.40 -6.52 -4.91
C ILE A 81 4.64 -7.86 -5.63
N VAL A 82 5.69 -7.97 -6.45
CA VAL A 82 6.03 -9.22 -7.17
C VAL A 82 7.00 -10.13 -6.39
N VAL A 83 7.47 -9.70 -5.22
CA VAL A 83 8.37 -10.52 -4.37
C VAL A 83 7.79 -11.90 -4.06
N PRO A 84 6.53 -12.06 -3.62
CA PRO A 84 5.98 -13.37 -3.35
C PRO A 84 5.84 -14.24 -4.61
N LEU A 85 5.60 -13.64 -5.76
CA LEU A 85 5.53 -14.35 -7.04
C LEU A 85 6.90 -14.90 -7.46
N ARG A 86 7.97 -14.11 -7.26
CA ARG A 86 9.33 -14.60 -7.48
C ARG A 86 9.71 -15.69 -6.49
N ALA A 87 9.30 -15.56 -5.23
CA ALA A 87 9.59 -16.55 -4.18
C ALA A 87 8.97 -17.92 -4.49
N VAL A 88 7.79 -17.97 -5.13
CA VAL A 88 7.21 -19.24 -5.59
C VAL A 88 7.84 -19.79 -6.87
N GLY A 89 8.85 -19.12 -7.42
CA GLY A 89 9.67 -19.63 -8.52
C GLY A 89 9.34 -19.07 -9.90
N LEU A 90 8.49 -18.03 -10.00
CA LEU A 90 8.25 -17.40 -11.30
C LEU A 90 9.48 -16.61 -11.78
N ASP A 91 9.75 -16.67 -13.08
CA ASP A 91 10.79 -15.86 -13.71
C ASP A 91 10.33 -14.41 -13.84
N ILE A 92 10.72 -13.60 -12.85
CA ILE A 92 10.37 -12.18 -12.75
C ILE A 92 11.64 -11.37 -12.50
N ASP A 93 11.80 -10.29 -13.26
CA ASP A 93 12.81 -9.26 -13.02
C ASP A 93 12.18 -7.87 -12.98
N ILE A 94 12.86 -6.90 -12.35
CA ILE A 94 12.45 -5.50 -12.33
C ILE A 94 13.47 -4.68 -13.10
N LYS A 95 13.11 -4.32 -14.34
CA LYS A 95 13.99 -3.55 -15.22
C LYS A 95 13.91 -2.05 -14.92
N PRO A 96 15.06 -1.36 -14.80
CA PRO A 96 15.09 0.10 -14.60
C PRO A 96 14.28 0.84 -15.67
N GLY A 97 13.43 1.77 -15.24
CA GLY A 97 12.60 2.58 -16.14
C GLY A 97 11.38 1.86 -16.75
N VAL A 98 11.30 0.54 -16.63
CA VAL A 98 10.19 -0.28 -17.13
C VAL A 98 9.30 -0.77 -15.98
N GLY A 99 9.87 -1.41 -14.99
CA GLY A 99 9.16 -2.09 -13.91
C GLY A 99 9.27 -3.62 -13.99
N PRO A 100 8.38 -4.36 -13.31
CA PRO A 100 8.37 -5.82 -13.36
C PRO A 100 8.17 -6.35 -14.79
N VAL A 101 8.96 -7.35 -15.16
CA VAL A 101 8.86 -8.08 -16.44
C VAL A 101 8.81 -9.56 -16.13
N ILE A 102 7.88 -10.26 -16.78
CA ILE A 102 7.63 -11.69 -16.60
C ILE A 102 8.23 -12.43 -17.79
N GLY A 103 9.17 -13.34 -17.54
CA GLY A 103 9.82 -14.13 -18.60
C GLY A 103 8.84 -15.03 -19.36
N GLU A 104 7.92 -15.67 -18.62
CA GLU A 104 6.91 -16.56 -19.17
C GLU A 104 5.50 -16.13 -18.71
N PRO A 105 4.80 -15.30 -19.47
CA PRO A 105 3.44 -14.86 -19.12
C PRO A 105 2.43 -16.01 -19.05
N ILE A 106 1.39 -15.85 -18.25
CA ILE A 106 0.26 -16.79 -18.15
C ILE A 106 -0.63 -16.65 -19.39
N ARG A 107 -0.88 -17.75 -20.08
CA ARG A 107 -1.70 -17.80 -21.31
C ARG A 107 -2.79 -18.88 -21.27
N GLY A 108 -2.67 -19.85 -20.38
CA GLY A 108 -3.60 -20.96 -20.31
C GLY A 108 -3.49 -21.73 -19.00
N GLU A 109 -4.35 -22.74 -18.84
CA GLU A 109 -4.49 -23.51 -17.60
C GLU A 109 -3.17 -24.19 -17.18
N ARG A 110 -2.38 -24.68 -18.14
CA ARG A 110 -1.08 -25.31 -17.84
C ARG A 110 -0.11 -24.35 -17.14
N ASP A 111 -0.17 -23.07 -17.45
CA ASP A 111 0.70 -22.06 -16.85
C ASP A 111 0.39 -21.82 -15.37
N LEU A 112 -0.84 -22.09 -14.94
CA LEU A 112 -1.23 -21.98 -13.53
C LEU A 112 -0.45 -22.96 -12.64
N GLN A 113 0.07 -24.06 -13.16
CA GLN A 113 0.86 -25.03 -12.39
C GLN A 113 2.17 -24.43 -11.86
N ARG A 114 2.65 -23.34 -12.46
CA ARG A 114 3.83 -22.60 -11.98
C ARG A 114 3.53 -21.75 -10.72
N LEU A 115 2.27 -21.46 -10.46
CA LEU A 115 1.82 -20.75 -9.25
C LEU A 115 1.59 -21.76 -8.12
N ARG A 116 2.68 -22.26 -7.53
CA ARG A 116 2.59 -23.10 -6.34
C ARG A 116 2.22 -22.28 -5.10
N PRO A 117 1.73 -22.91 -4.03
CA PRO A 117 1.56 -22.25 -2.75
C PRO A 117 2.85 -21.60 -2.25
N LEU A 118 2.73 -20.45 -1.58
CA LEU A 118 3.84 -19.79 -0.89
C LEU A 118 3.96 -20.37 0.52
N GLU A 119 5.13 -20.94 0.81
CA GLU A 119 5.46 -21.41 2.15
C GLU A 119 6.23 -20.32 2.92
N PRO A 120 6.10 -20.22 4.25
CA PRO A 120 6.82 -19.21 5.05
C PRO A 120 8.33 -19.22 4.83
N GLY A 121 8.93 -20.38 4.59
CA GLY A 121 10.35 -20.54 4.32
C GLY A 121 10.82 -19.88 3.02
N ASP A 122 9.94 -19.71 2.03
CA ASP A 122 10.26 -19.06 0.76
C ASP A 122 10.61 -17.58 0.92
N VAL A 123 10.11 -16.97 2.00
CA VAL A 123 10.24 -15.53 2.30
C VAL A 123 10.81 -15.28 3.70
N GLY A 124 11.66 -16.18 4.20
CA GLY A 124 12.30 -16.06 5.51
C GLY A 124 13.04 -14.73 5.71
N PHE A 125 13.59 -14.16 4.64
CA PHE A 125 14.21 -12.82 4.65
C PHE A 125 13.20 -11.69 4.98
N ILE A 126 11.92 -11.85 4.69
CA ILE A 126 10.87 -10.90 5.11
C ILE A 126 10.62 -11.03 6.61
N THR A 127 10.52 -12.26 7.13
CA THR A 127 10.39 -12.48 8.58
C THR A 127 11.54 -11.84 9.35
N GLU A 128 12.78 -12.06 8.91
CA GLU A 128 13.98 -11.48 9.53
C GLU A 128 13.95 -9.94 9.49
N ALA A 129 13.67 -9.35 8.33
CA ALA A 129 13.60 -7.91 8.17
C ALA A 129 12.48 -7.27 9.00
N VAL A 130 11.27 -7.83 9.00
CA VAL A 130 10.15 -7.30 9.77
C VAL A 130 10.43 -7.38 11.26
N THR A 131 10.98 -8.49 11.75
CA THR A 131 11.36 -8.65 13.17
C THR A 131 12.39 -7.59 13.59
N ALA A 132 13.42 -7.37 12.78
CA ALA A 132 14.42 -6.33 13.04
C ALA A 132 13.80 -4.92 13.04
N LEU A 133 12.93 -4.65 12.07
CA LEU A 133 12.23 -3.35 11.96
C LEU A 133 11.35 -3.05 13.16
N VAL A 134 10.56 -4.03 13.62
CA VAL A 134 9.69 -3.85 14.79
C VAL A 134 10.50 -3.52 16.04
N ALA A 135 11.64 -4.17 16.23
CA ALA A 135 12.55 -3.87 17.35
C ALA A 135 13.11 -2.42 17.28
N GLU A 136 13.44 -1.93 16.09
CA GLU A 136 14.01 -0.59 15.90
C GLU A 136 12.94 0.54 15.92
N LEU A 137 11.73 0.26 15.47
CA LEU A 137 10.65 1.24 15.37
C LEU A 137 10.00 1.56 16.72
N GLY A 138 10.07 0.65 17.69
CA GLY A 138 9.43 0.81 19.01
C GLY A 138 7.93 1.02 18.88
N PRO A 139 7.36 2.16 19.34
CA PRO A 139 5.91 2.40 19.29
C PRO A 139 5.42 2.88 17.91
N LYS A 140 6.26 2.99 16.89
CA LYS A 140 5.84 3.40 15.55
C LYS A 140 5.40 2.18 14.73
N PRO A 141 4.17 2.21 14.14
CA PRO A 141 3.64 1.11 13.36
C PRO A 141 4.48 0.79 12.12
N LEU A 142 4.58 -0.51 11.81
CA LEU A 142 5.08 -1.00 10.54
C LEU A 142 3.93 -1.51 9.68
N ILE A 143 3.78 -0.95 8.49
CA ILE A 143 2.81 -1.39 7.49
C ILE A 143 3.46 -2.46 6.61
N GLY A 144 2.92 -3.68 6.65
CA GLY A 144 3.19 -4.70 5.66
C GLY A 144 2.31 -4.49 4.42
N PHE A 145 2.66 -5.12 3.29
CA PHE A 145 1.84 -4.99 2.09
C PHE A 145 2.00 -6.15 1.11
N ALA A 146 1.05 -6.22 0.18
CA ALA A 146 1.11 -7.09 -0.99
C ALA A 146 0.39 -6.46 -2.18
N GLY A 147 0.58 -7.03 -3.37
CA GLY A 147 -0.19 -6.67 -4.56
C GLY A 147 -1.61 -7.19 -4.51
N GLY A 148 -2.55 -6.41 -5.03
CA GLY A 148 -3.93 -6.82 -5.22
C GLY A 148 -4.12 -7.79 -6.40
N PRO A 149 -5.24 -8.52 -6.42
CA PRO A 149 -5.46 -9.60 -7.38
C PRO A 149 -5.38 -9.17 -8.84
N PHE A 150 -6.08 -8.08 -9.20
CA PHE A 150 -6.11 -7.60 -10.58
C PHE A 150 -4.72 -7.13 -11.04
N THR A 151 -4.02 -6.39 -10.20
CA THR A 151 -2.69 -5.86 -10.52
C THR A 151 -1.67 -6.98 -10.72
N LEU A 152 -1.66 -7.99 -9.85
CA LEU A 152 -0.75 -9.14 -9.99
C LEU A 152 -1.09 -9.97 -11.23
N ALA A 153 -2.38 -10.25 -11.45
CA ALA A 153 -2.83 -10.96 -12.66
C ALA A 153 -2.44 -10.21 -13.93
N SER A 154 -2.60 -8.88 -13.94
CA SER A 154 -2.22 -8.06 -15.09
C SER A 154 -0.72 -8.19 -15.41
N TYR A 155 0.17 -8.12 -14.42
CA TYR A 155 1.61 -8.35 -14.66
C TYR A 155 1.86 -9.73 -15.27
N LEU A 156 1.24 -10.78 -14.73
CA LEU A 156 1.44 -12.14 -15.19
C LEU A 156 0.88 -12.39 -16.59
N VAL A 157 -0.25 -11.78 -16.92
CA VAL A 157 -0.92 -11.95 -18.23
C VAL A 157 -0.30 -11.05 -19.28
N GLU A 158 -0.04 -9.78 -19.00
CA GLU A 158 0.58 -8.85 -19.96
C GLU A 158 2.06 -9.17 -20.20
N GLY A 159 2.74 -9.78 -19.22
CA GLY A 159 4.19 -10.00 -19.25
C GLY A 159 5.00 -8.82 -18.75
N GLY A 160 4.33 -7.75 -18.31
CA GLY A 160 4.94 -6.50 -17.83
C GLY A 160 3.91 -5.39 -17.62
N PRO A 161 4.37 -4.13 -17.47
CA PRO A 161 3.46 -2.99 -17.37
C PRO A 161 2.61 -2.83 -18.62
N SER A 162 1.31 -2.56 -18.43
CA SER A 162 0.37 -2.25 -19.50
C SER A 162 -0.38 -0.95 -19.20
N LYS A 163 -0.82 -0.24 -20.24
CA LYS A 163 -1.67 0.95 -20.10
C LYS A 163 -3.15 0.63 -20.27
N SER A 164 -3.46 -0.32 -21.14
CA SER A 164 -4.85 -0.68 -21.54
C SER A 164 -5.31 -1.99 -20.95
N HIS A 165 -4.37 -2.86 -20.54
CA HIS A 165 -4.65 -4.20 -19.99
C HIS A 165 -5.47 -5.08 -20.94
N ASP A 166 -5.17 -5.02 -22.25
CA ASP A 166 -5.98 -5.67 -23.27
C ASP A 166 -5.95 -7.21 -23.16
N LEU A 167 -4.77 -7.80 -22.94
CA LEU A 167 -4.65 -9.25 -22.75
C LEU A 167 -5.31 -9.71 -21.45
N THR A 168 -5.16 -8.94 -20.39
CA THR A 168 -5.78 -9.20 -19.08
C THR A 168 -7.30 -9.21 -19.19
N LYS A 169 -7.88 -8.18 -19.81
CA LYS A 169 -9.32 -8.08 -20.02
C LYS A 169 -9.83 -9.15 -20.99
N SER A 170 -9.06 -9.44 -22.07
CA SER A 170 -9.41 -10.51 -22.99
C SER A 170 -9.51 -11.86 -22.29
N LEU A 171 -8.59 -12.16 -21.36
CA LEU A 171 -8.65 -13.36 -20.54
C LEU A 171 -9.86 -13.34 -19.61
N MET A 172 -10.09 -12.24 -18.91
CA MET A 172 -11.21 -12.09 -17.97
C MET A 172 -12.57 -12.32 -18.65
N TYR A 173 -12.74 -11.81 -19.88
CA TYR A 173 -13.98 -11.94 -20.63
C TYR A 173 -14.10 -13.26 -21.41
N GLY A 174 -12.97 -13.73 -21.96
CA GLY A 174 -12.95 -14.87 -22.87
C GLY A 174 -12.90 -16.23 -22.17
N ASP A 175 -12.26 -16.28 -20.98
CA ASP A 175 -12.15 -17.49 -20.15
C ASP A 175 -12.31 -17.16 -18.67
N PRO A 176 -13.53 -16.88 -18.20
CA PRO A 176 -13.79 -16.56 -16.80
C PRO A 176 -13.36 -17.66 -15.81
N ALA A 177 -13.33 -18.92 -16.25
CA ALA A 177 -12.91 -20.05 -15.41
C ALA A 177 -11.40 -19.98 -15.13
N LEU A 178 -10.60 -19.77 -16.16
CA LEU A 178 -9.14 -19.59 -16.04
C LEU A 178 -8.81 -18.31 -15.26
N TRP A 179 -9.54 -17.21 -15.53
CA TRP A 179 -9.40 -15.97 -14.80
C TRP A 179 -9.63 -16.18 -13.30
N ASN A 180 -10.74 -16.77 -12.91
CA ASN A 180 -11.07 -17.04 -11.52
C ASN A 180 -10.03 -17.97 -10.85
N ALA A 181 -9.56 -19.00 -11.56
CA ALA A 181 -8.51 -19.90 -11.07
C ALA A 181 -7.19 -19.16 -10.84
N LEU A 182 -6.79 -18.26 -11.76
CA LEU A 182 -5.61 -17.43 -11.65
C LEU A 182 -5.69 -16.52 -10.40
N LEU A 183 -6.78 -15.77 -10.26
CA LEU A 183 -6.97 -14.87 -9.13
C LEU A 183 -7.06 -15.64 -7.80
N GLY A 184 -7.66 -16.83 -7.82
CA GLY A 184 -7.72 -17.71 -6.66
C GLY A 184 -6.33 -18.08 -6.13
N ARG A 185 -5.42 -18.51 -7.03
CA ARG A 185 -4.03 -18.84 -6.67
C ARG A 185 -3.25 -17.62 -6.21
N LEU A 186 -3.44 -16.48 -6.86
CA LEU A 186 -2.82 -15.23 -6.44
C LEU A 186 -3.31 -14.79 -5.06
N ALA A 187 -4.60 -14.98 -4.77
CA ALA A 187 -5.14 -14.70 -3.43
C ALA A 187 -4.48 -15.59 -2.36
N ASP A 188 -4.29 -16.89 -2.63
CA ASP A 188 -3.60 -17.79 -1.68
C ASP A 188 -2.15 -17.36 -1.40
N ILE A 189 -1.40 -17.02 -2.44
CA ILE A 189 -0.02 -16.52 -2.31
C ILE A 189 0.00 -15.21 -1.53
N THR A 190 -0.92 -14.30 -1.82
CA THR A 190 -1.03 -13.00 -1.14
C THR A 190 -1.38 -13.15 0.33
N ILE A 191 -2.33 -14.02 0.67
CA ILE A 191 -2.70 -14.34 2.06
C ILE A 191 -1.49 -14.88 2.83
N SER A 192 -0.81 -15.90 2.28
CA SER A 192 0.38 -16.48 2.91
C SER A 192 1.46 -15.42 3.14
N PHE A 193 1.72 -14.57 2.16
CA PHE A 193 2.73 -13.51 2.23
C PHE A 193 2.40 -12.44 3.29
N LEU A 194 1.14 -12.02 3.38
CA LEU A 194 0.70 -11.05 4.39
C LEU A 194 0.70 -11.66 5.79
N ARG A 195 0.28 -12.92 5.94
CA ARG A 195 0.36 -13.63 7.23
C ARG A 195 1.79 -13.74 7.77
N VAL A 196 2.77 -13.99 6.91
CA VAL A 196 4.20 -13.97 7.30
C VAL A 196 4.60 -12.60 7.86
N GLN A 197 4.19 -11.52 7.22
CA GLN A 197 4.51 -10.16 7.68
C GLN A 197 3.85 -9.84 9.03
N VAL A 198 2.58 -10.20 9.19
CA VAL A 198 1.85 -9.98 10.45
C VAL A 198 2.42 -10.85 11.57
N ALA A 199 2.71 -12.12 11.30
CA ALA A 199 3.31 -13.02 12.30
C ALA A 199 4.70 -12.55 12.76
N ALA A 200 5.44 -11.82 11.89
CA ALA A 200 6.72 -11.22 12.23
C ALA A 200 6.59 -9.86 12.96
N GLY A 201 5.37 -9.29 13.06
CA GLY A 201 5.07 -8.09 13.84
C GLY A 201 4.61 -6.86 13.05
N ALA A 202 4.29 -6.99 11.75
CA ALA A 202 3.64 -5.89 11.03
C ALA A 202 2.30 -5.55 11.71
N SER A 203 2.07 -4.27 12.00
CA SER A 203 0.95 -3.78 12.79
C SER A 203 -0.23 -3.25 11.98
N ALA A 204 -0.09 -3.20 10.68
CA ALA A 204 -1.13 -2.96 9.67
C ALA A 204 -0.72 -3.61 8.36
N ILE A 205 -1.67 -3.85 7.46
CA ILE A 205 -1.36 -4.33 6.11
C ILE A 205 -2.06 -3.47 5.06
N GLN A 206 -1.42 -3.34 3.88
CA GLN A 206 -2.03 -2.67 2.73
C GLN A 206 -2.03 -3.56 1.49
N LEU A 207 -3.20 -3.73 0.89
CA LEU A 207 -3.39 -4.38 -0.40
C LEU A 207 -3.32 -3.31 -1.49
N PHE A 208 -2.30 -3.38 -2.35
CA PHE A 208 -2.10 -2.46 -3.47
C PHE A 208 -2.70 -3.03 -4.75
N ASP A 209 -3.93 -2.63 -5.10
CA ASP A 209 -4.54 -2.99 -6.39
C ASP A 209 -4.51 -1.79 -7.35
N SER A 210 -3.29 -1.33 -7.63
CA SER A 210 -3.00 -0.07 -8.33
C SER A 210 -3.62 0.02 -9.72
N TRP A 211 -3.95 -1.09 -10.36
CA TRP A 211 -4.52 -1.13 -11.72
C TRP A 211 -6.00 -1.49 -11.77
N ALA A 212 -6.63 -1.74 -10.62
CA ALA A 212 -8.06 -2.10 -10.55
C ALA A 212 -8.98 -1.05 -11.20
N GLY A 213 -8.58 0.23 -11.22
CA GLY A 213 -9.32 1.27 -11.93
C GLY A 213 -9.38 1.12 -13.45
N ALA A 214 -8.72 0.12 -14.03
CA ALA A 214 -8.81 -0.20 -15.46
C ALA A 214 -10.08 -0.95 -15.84
N VAL A 215 -10.83 -1.52 -14.87
CA VAL A 215 -12.08 -2.25 -15.12
C VAL A 215 -13.30 -1.45 -14.69
N SER A 216 -14.45 -1.79 -15.30
CA SER A 216 -15.73 -1.20 -14.91
C SER A 216 -16.14 -1.67 -13.50
N PRO A 217 -17.06 -0.96 -12.82
CA PRO A 217 -17.62 -1.43 -11.56
C PRO A 217 -18.26 -2.82 -11.64
N GLU A 218 -18.92 -3.12 -12.75
CA GLU A 218 -19.55 -4.43 -12.98
C GLU A 218 -18.50 -5.54 -13.08
N ASP A 219 -17.46 -5.32 -13.89
CA ASP A 219 -16.36 -6.27 -14.07
C ASP A 219 -15.55 -6.47 -12.78
N TYR A 220 -15.31 -5.38 -12.03
CA TYR A 220 -14.67 -5.47 -10.73
C TYR A 220 -15.50 -6.32 -9.77
N ARG A 221 -16.80 -6.08 -9.69
CA ARG A 221 -17.72 -6.84 -8.83
C ARG A 221 -17.72 -8.33 -9.16
N ALA A 222 -17.79 -8.65 -10.45
CA ALA A 222 -17.87 -10.03 -10.90
C ALA A 222 -16.51 -10.75 -10.83
N GLY A 223 -15.43 -10.11 -11.27
CA GLY A 223 -14.16 -10.77 -11.57
C GLY A 223 -13.01 -10.48 -10.59
N VAL A 224 -13.13 -9.48 -9.70
CA VAL A 224 -12.00 -9.06 -8.83
C VAL A 224 -12.40 -9.02 -7.35
N LEU A 225 -13.53 -8.40 -7.03
CA LEU A 225 -14.01 -8.22 -5.65
C LEU A 225 -14.05 -9.52 -4.82
N PRO A 226 -14.49 -10.68 -5.33
CA PRO A 226 -14.51 -11.92 -4.55
C PRO A 226 -13.13 -12.33 -4.05
N HIS A 227 -12.08 -12.08 -4.85
CA HIS A 227 -10.71 -12.42 -4.50
C HIS A 227 -10.08 -11.40 -3.54
N SER A 228 -10.35 -10.11 -3.72
CA SER A 228 -9.95 -9.07 -2.78
C SER A 228 -10.59 -9.30 -1.40
N ARG A 229 -11.89 -9.62 -1.37
CA ARG A 229 -12.62 -10.00 -0.15
C ARG A 229 -11.98 -11.22 0.52
N ARG A 230 -11.72 -12.28 -0.23
CA ARG A 230 -11.08 -13.49 0.30
C ARG A 230 -9.74 -13.19 0.97
N ILE A 231 -8.92 -12.28 0.39
CA ILE A 231 -7.64 -11.88 0.98
C ILE A 231 -7.87 -11.14 2.30
N LEU A 232 -8.74 -10.13 2.30
CA LEU A 232 -8.95 -9.29 3.46
C LEU A 232 -9.66 -10.06 4.60
N ASP A 233 -10.66 -10.89 4.28
CA ASP A 233 -11.34 -11.73 5.26
C ASP A 233 -10.41 -12.76 5.90
N ALA A 234 -9.51 -13.36 5.11
CA ALA A 234 -8.52 -14.30 5.63
C ALA A 234 -7.52 -13.68 6.62
N LEU A 235 -7.48 -12.35 6.72
CA LEU A 235 -6.62 -11.62 7.67
C LEU A 235 -7.39 -10.98 8.81
N ALA A 236 -8.72 -11.14 8.85
CA ALA A 236 -9.57 -10.53 9.88
C ALA A 236 -9.23 -11.03 11.30
N ASP A 237 -8.83 -12.29 11.42
CA ASP A 237 -8.44 -12.93 12.67
C ASP A 237 -7.13 -12.40 13.27
N THR A 238 -6.33 -11.68 12.48
CA THR A 238 -5.05 -11.13 12.93
C THR A 238 -5.21 -9.88 13.79
N GLY A 239 -6.35 -9.19 13.73
CA GLY A 239 -6.64 -7.98 14.48
C GLY A 239 -5.88 -6.72 13.99
N VAL A 240 -5.03 -6.81 12.96
CA VAL A 240 -4.35 -5.64 12.38
C VAL A 240 -5.25 -4.92 11.37
N PRO A 241 -5.22 -3.58 11.29
CA PRO A 241 -5.95 -2.83 10.27
C PRO A 241 -5.56 -3.25 8.85
N ARG A 242 -6.57 -3.37 7.99
CA ARG A 242 -6.44 -3.77 6.58
C ARG A 242 -6.79 -2.60 5.68
N ILE A 243 -5.81 -2.14 4.92
CA ILE A 243 -5.95 -1.00 4.01
C ILE A 243 -6.07 -1.52 2.58
N HIS A 244 -7.05 -1.05 1.82
CA HIS A 244 -7.22 -1.38 0.40
C HIS A 244 -7.03 -0.13 -0.44
N PHE A 245 -6.06 -0.12 -1.33
CA PHE A 245 -5.71 1.03 -2.17
C PHE A 245 -5.66 0.68 -3.65
N GLY A 246 -6.18 1.56 -4.49
CA GLY A 246 -6.06 1.51 -5.94
C GLY A 246 -5.93 2.90 -6.55
N VAL A 247 -5.58 2.97 -7.83
CA VAL A 247 -5.47 4.22 -8.60
C VAL A 247 -6.58 4.26 -9.65
N ALA A 248 -7.19 5.43 -9.84
CA ALA A 248 -8.37 5.62 -10.68
C ALA A 248 -9.57 4.75 -10.24
N THR A 249 -9.64 4.43 -8.96
CA THR A 249 -10.66 3.56 -8.36
C THR A 249 -11.86 4.34 -7.75
N GLY A 250 -12.08 5.58 -8.18
CA GLY A 250 -13.15 6.43 -7.64
C GLY A 250 -14.53 5.77 -7.66
N GLU A 251 -14.86 5.06 -8.73
CA GLU A 251 -16.13 4.34 -8.87
C GLU A 251 -16.13 2.98 -8.15
N LEU A 252 -14.98 2.54 -7.63
CA LEU A 252 -14.82 1.26 -6.95
C LEU A 252 -14.71 1.40 -5.43
N LEU A 253 -14.63 2.63 -4.88
CA LEU A 253 -14.36 2.89 -3.46
C LEU A 253 -15.31 2.16 -2.52
N GLY A 254 -16.62 2.15 -2.83
CA GLY A 254 -17.60 1.39 -2.05
C GLY A 254 -17.31 -0.11 -2.02
N MET A 255 -17.01 -0.69 -3.18
CA MET A 255 -16.65 -2.11 -3.28
C MET A 255 -15.32 -2.46 -2.64
N MET A 256 -14.36 -1.52 -2.62
CA MET A 256 -13.10 -1.71 -1.90
C MET A 256 -13.31 -1.76 -0.38
N GLY A 257 -14.26 -0.97 0.14
CA GLY A 257 -14.74 -1.07 1.53
C GLY A 257 -15.49 -2.38 1.78
N GLU A 258 -16.43 -2.73 0.89
CA GLU A 258 -17.21 -3.98 0.92
C GLU A 258 -16.32 -5.24 0.91
N ALA A 259 -15.11 -5.16 0.32
CA ALA A 259 -14.13 -6.24 0.34
C ALA A 259 -13.60 -6.59 1.74
N GLY A 260 -13.97 -5.85 2.78
CA GLY A 260 -13.53 -6.11 4.15
C GLY A 260 -12.36 -5.23 4.62
N ALA A 261 -12.04 -4.16 3.88
CA ALA A 261 -11.04 -3.19 4.33
C ALA A 261 -11.54 -2.40 5.55
N ASP A 262 -10.64 -2.11 6.49
CA ASP A 262 -10.88 -1.20 7.62
C ASP A 262 -10.62 0.24 7.20
N VAL A 263 -9.71 0.42 6.24
CA VAL A 263 -9.31 1.71 5.66
C VAL A 263 -9.37 1.63 4.15
N VAL A 264 -10.04 2.59 3.50
CA VAL A 264 -10.04 2.72 2.03
C VAL A 264 -9.06 3.82 1.62
N GLY A 265 -8.07 3.43 0.83
CA GLY A 265 -7.11 4.36 0.25
C GLY A 265 -7.68 5.02 -1.00
N VAL A 266 -7.62 6.35 -1.06
CA VAL A 266 -8.21 7.18 -2.10
C VAL A 266 -7.09 7.85 -2.90
N ASP A 267 -7.15 7.78 -4.22
CA ASP A 267 -6.24 8.54 -5.06
C ASP A 267 -6.66 10.02 -5.17
N TRP A 268 -5.80 10.85 -5.76
CA TRP A 268 -6.01 12.32 -5.79
C TRP A 268 -7.19 12.81 -6.64
N ARG A 269 -7.86 11.92 -7.40
CA ARG A 269 -8.93 12.30 -8.34
C ARG A 269 -10.27 12.53 -7.65
N VAL A 270 -10.49 11.90 -6.51
CA VAL A 270 -11.75 11.98 -5.76
C VAL A 270 -11.52 12.79 -4.48
N PRO A 271 -12.20 13.92 -4.27
CA PRO A 271 -12.15 14.64 -2.99
C PRO A 271 -12.58 13.72 -1.82
N LEU A 272 -11.95 13.87 -0.65
CA LEU A 272 -12.19 12.96 0.48
C LEU A 272 -13.64 13.03 1.00
N ASP A 273 -14.26 14.19 1.00
CA ASP A 273 -15.67 14.36 1.37
C ASP A 273 -16.62 13.64 0.40
N GLU A 274 -16.25 13.55 -0.88
CA GLU A 274 -16.96 12.70 -1.85
C GLU A 274 -16.66 11.23 -1.63
N ALA A 275 -15.43 10.87 -1.31
CA ALA A 275 -15.07 9.50 -1.00
C ALA A 275 -15.85 8.96 0.21
N VAL A 276 -16.08 9.78 1.24
CA VAL A 276 -16.95 9.41 2.39
C VAL A 276 -18.35 9.01 1.94
N ARG A 277 -18.93 9.71 0.95
CA ARG A 277 -20.27 9.38 0.42
C ARG A 277 -20.31 8.07 -0.37
N ARG A 278 -19.19 7.67 -0.95
CA ARG A 278 -19.07 6.44 -1.76
C ARG A 278 -18.73 5.20 -0.95
N VAL A 279 -18.10 5.38 0.18
CA VAL A 279 -17.65 4.28 1.06
C VAL A 279 -18.72 4.04 2.13
N GLU A 280 -18.96 2.77 2.49
CA GLU A 280 -19.87 2.43 3.57
C GLU A 280 -19.42 3.05 4.90
N PRO A 281 -20.35 3.41 5.80
CA PRO A 281 -20.03 3.79 7.15
C PRO A 281 -19.16 2.73 7.88
N GLY A 282 -18.37 3.16 8.83
CA GLY A 282 -17.48 2.26 9.57
C GLY A 282 -16.13 2.01 8.90
N LYS A 283 -15.73 2.87 7.95
CA LYS A 283 -14.40 2.81 7.32
C LYS A 283 -13.63 4.11 7.55
N ALA A 284 -12.34 4.00 7.80
CA ALA A 284 -11.44 5.13 7.73
C ALA A 284 -11.02 5.39 6.27
N LEU A 285 -10.59 6.61 5.97
CA LEU A 285 -10.02 6.97 4.66
C LEU A 285 -8.54 7.30 4.77
N GLN A 286 -7.78 6.93 3.74
CA GLN A 286 -6.37 7.26 3.60
C GLN A 286 -6.14 8.02 2.30
N GLY A 287 -5.45 9.14 2.36
CA GLY A 287 -5.07 9.94 1.20
C GLY A 287 -5.18 11.43 1.47
N ASN A 288 -5.21 12.31 0.41
CA ASN A 288 -5.06 11.91 -0.98
C ASN A 288 -4.45 13.06 -1.81
N LEU A 289 -3.40 13.70 -1.27
CA LEU A 289 -2.75 14.80 -1.99
C LEU A 289 -2.11 14.29 -3.30
N ASP A 290 -2.31 15.03 -4.40
CA ASP A 290 -1.65 14.69 -5.66
C ASP A 290 -0.11 14.77 -5.49
N PRO A 291 0.63 13.67 -5.78
CA PRO A 291 2.08 13.68 -5.67
C PRO A 291 2.78 14.76 -6.51
N ALA A 292 2.18 15.19 -7.63
CA ALA A 292 2.74 16.21 -8.49
C ALA A 292 2.75 17.59 -7.82
N ILE A 293 1.85 17.85 -6.88
CA ILE A 293 1.80 19.11 -6.12
C ILE A 293 3.10 19.34 -5.33
N LEU A 294 3.79 18.29 -4.92
CA LEU A 294 5.07 18.41 -4.19
C LEU A 294 6.21 19.01 -5.02
N LEU A 295 6.00 19.22 -6.32
CA LEU A 295 6.92 19.91 -7.22
C LEU A 295 6.55 21.40 -7.42
N ALA A 296 5.43 21.85 -6.86
CA ALA A 296 4.95 23.23 -6.94
C ALA A 296 5.60 24.14 -5.87
N PRO A 297 5.42 25.47 -5.93
CA PRO A 297 5.78 26.36 -4.84
C PRO A 297 5.06 25.98 -3.53
N TRP A 298 5.71 26.28 -2.40
CA TRP A 298 5.23 25.88 -1.07
C TRP A 298 3.82 26.36 -0.78
N ASP A 299 3.47 27.59 -1.13
CA ASP A 299 2.15 28.17 -0.84
C ASP A 299 1.01 27.34 -1.46
N GLU A 300 1.24 26.79 -2.67
CA GLU A 300 0.28 25.88 -3.31
C GLU A 300 0.24 24.51 -2.65
N ILE A 301 1.39 23.97 -2.22
CA ILE A 301 1.46 22.72 -1.45
C ILE A 301 0.66 22.88 -0.16
N GLU A 302 0.93 23.94 0.59
CA GLU A 302 0.26 24.24 1.86
C GLU A 302 -1.26 24.39 1.68
N ARG A 303 -1.68 25.17 0.68
CA ARG A 303 -3.09 25.39 0.37
C ARG A 303 -3.82 24.06 0.07
N ARG A 304 -3.22 23.21 -0.77
CA ARG A 304 -3.79 21.91 -1.15
C ARG A 304 -3.78 20.93 0.01
N ALA A 305 -2.73 20.89 0.80
CA ALA A 305 -2.66 20.02 1.98
C ALA A 305 -3.74 20.39 3.00
N LYS A 306 -3.96 21.70 3.26
CA LYS A 306 -5.03 22.17 4.13
C LYS A 306 -6.42 21.83 3.59
N ASP A 307 -6.65 21.87 2.28
CA ASP A 307 -7.91 21.43 1.66
C ASP A 307 -8.14 19.92 1.90
N VAL A 308 -7.12 19.08 1.70
CA VAL A 308 -7.21 17.63 1.97
C VAL A 308 -7.52 17.37 3.45
N ILE A 309 -6.84 18.06 4.37
CA ILE A 309 -7.10 17.95 5.82
C ILE A 309 -8.55 18.36 6.14
N GLY A 310 -9.00 19.49 5.58
CA GLY A 310 -10.36 19.99 5.79
C GLY A 310 -11.43 18.99 5.34
N ARG A 311 -11.28 18.43 4.15
CA ARG A 311 -12.18 17.39 3.60
C ARG A 311 -12.09 16.09 4.39
N GLY A 312 -10.89 15.70 4.81
CA GLY A 312 -10.66 14.49 5.60
C GLY A 312 -11.33 14.49 6.97
N ARG A 313 -11.68 15.68 7.52
CA ARG A 313 -12.43 15.80 8.79
C ARG A 313 -13.85 15.22 8.71
N THR A 314 -14.39 15.00 7.52
CA THR A 314 -15.71 14.39 7.33
C THR A 314 -15.67 12.87 7.46
N ALA A 315 -14.50 12.25 7.39
CA ALA A 315 -14.31 10.82 7.58
C ALA A 315 -14.31 10.45 9.07
N GLU A 316 -14.78 9.23 9.38
CA GLU A 316 -14.72 8.68 10.75
C GLU A 316 -13.29 8.50 11.26
N GLY A 317 -12.34 8.27 10.36
CA GLY A 317 -10.90 8.26 10.59
C GLY A 317 -10.18 8.72 9.34
N HIS A 318 -9.15 9.57 9.49
CA HIS A 318 -8.38 10.06 8.35
C HIS A 318 -6.89 9.85 8.59
N ILE A 319 -6.23 9.25 7.61
CA ILE A 319 -4.78 9.11 7.52
C ILE A 319 -4.33 9.94 6.32
N PHE A 320 -3.53 10.98 6.55
CA PHE A 320 -3.00 11.77 5.45
C PHE A 320 -1.93 10.99 4.69
N ASN A 321 -2.07 10.96 3.38
CA ASN A 321 -1.11 10.37 2.44
C ASN A 321 -1.17 11.12 1.11
N LEU A 322 -0.26 10.80 0.21
CA LEU A 322 -0.43 11.16 -1.19
C LEU A 322 -1.43 10.20 -1.86
N GLY A 323 -2.06 10.65 -2.91
CA GLY A 323 -2.92 9.80 -3.75
C GLY A 323 -2.18 8.75 -4.59
N HIS A 324 -0.85 8.73 -4.53
CA HIS A 324 0.05 7.71 -5.08
C HIS A 324 1.44 7.85 -4.41
N GLY A 325 2.43 7.09 -4.87
CA GLY A 325 3.78 7.15 -4.31
C GLY A 325 4.52 8.45 -4.59
N VAL A 326 5.42 8.81 -3.67
CA VAL A 326 6.36 9.92 -3.82
C VAL A 326 7.09 9.85 -5.16
N LEU A 327 7.13 10.95 -5.87
CA LEU A 327 7.84 11.05 -7.15
C LEU A 327 9.37 11.09 -6.93
N PRO A 328 10.17 10.49 -7.82
CA PRO A 328 11.64 10.53 -7.70
C PRO A 328 12.25 11.93 -7.67
N ALA A 329 11.56 12.92 -8.26
CA ALA A 329 11.99 14.32 -8.30
C ALA A 329 11.56 15.14 -7.07
N THR A 330 10.78 14.57 -6.16
CA THR A 330 10.34 15.26 -4.94
C THR A 330 11.54 15.55 -4.04
N ASN A 331 11.67 16.81 -3.62
CA ASN A 331 12.66 17.19 -2.60
C ASN A 331 12.25 16.58 -1.25
N PRO A 332 13.13 15.80 -0.60
CA PRO A 332 12.83 15.20 0.71
C PRO A 332 12.44 16.21 1.79
N ASP A 333 13.02 17.42 1.78
CA ASP A 333 12.74 18.43 2.80
C ASP A 333 11.28 18.95 2.71
N VAL A 334 10.69 18.88 1.50
CA VAL A 334 9.26 19.18 1.32
C VAL A 334 8.37 18.17 2.05
N LEU A 335 8.75 16.89 2.06
CA LEU A 335 7.99 15.87 2.79
C LEU A 335 8.06 16.05 4.30
N ALA A 336 9.22 16.41 4.84
CA ALA A 336 9.37 16.73 6.26
C ALA A 336 8.47 17.92 6.64
N ARG A 337 8.58 19.03 5.90
CA ARG A 337 7.78 20.22 6.11
C ARG A 337 6.27 19.98 5.96
N LEU A 338 5.88 19.13 4.98
CA LEU A 338 4.48 18.74 4.80
C LEU A 338 3.94 17.95 5.99
N THR A 339 4.75 17.04 6.56
CA THR A 339 4.35 16.27 7.73
C THR A 339 4.10 17.19 8.92
N ASP A 340 5.02 18.13 9.19
CA ASP A 340 4.86 19.13 10.25
C ASP A 340 3.58 19.97 10.03
N LEU A 341 3.38 20.47 8.80
CA LEU A 341 2.17 21.22 8.45
C LEU A 341 0.88 20.42 8.73
N VAL A 342 0.85 19.13 8.35
CA VAL A 342 -0.36 18.31 8.57
C VAL A 342 -0.62 18.13 10.06
N HIS A 343 0.41 17.83 10.85
CA HIS A 343 0.28 17.69 12.30
C HIS A 343 -0.23 18.99 12.94
N GLU A 344 0.37 20.14 12.62
CA GLU A 344 -0.02 21.44 13.16
C GLU A 344 -1.43 21.85 12.74
N ALA A 345 -1.77 21.75 11.45
CA ALA A 345 -3.06 22.18 10.92
C ALA A 345 -4.23 21.27 11.33
N SER A 346 -3.96 20.06 11.77
CA SER A 346 -4.96 19.09 12.21
C SER A 346 -4.95 18.84 13.72
N ALA A 347 -4.05 19.49 14.47
CA ALA A 347 -3.98 19.36 15.92
C ALA A 347 -5.34 19.66 16.58
N ARG A 348 -5.72 18.82 17.53
CA ARG A 348 -6.92 18.99 18.34
C ARG A 348 -6.50 19.46 19.72
N GLU A 349 -7.25 20.40 20.28
CA GLU A 349 -7.08 20.75 21.69
C GLU A 349 -7.34 19.50 22.54
N PRO A 350 -6.55 19.28 23.62
CA PRO A 350 -6.88 18.25 24.57
C PRO A 350 -8.33 18.46 25.04
N ALA A 351 -9.15 17.39 25.00
CA ALA A 351 -10.45 17.48 25.63
C ALA A 351 -10.21 17.82 27.11
N ASP A 352 -10.76 18.98 27.55
CA ASP A 352 -10.70 19.36 28.93
C ASP A 352 -11.19 18.22 29.81
N SER A 353 -10.28 17.67 30.62
CA SER A 353 -10.47 16.56 31.55
C SER A 353 -11.31 16.98 32.77
#